data_8f2e79a2e9f81d58961972ba2b9f87cf
#
_entry.id   8f2e79a2e9f81d58961972ba2b9f87cf
#
_cell.length_a   1.000
_cell.length_b   1.000
_cell.length_c   1.000
_cell.angle_alpha   90.00
_cell.angle_beta   90.00
_cell.angle_gamma   90.00
#
_symmetry.space_group_name_H-M   'P 1'
#
loop_
_entity.id
_entity.type
_entity.pdbx_description
1 polymer ?
#
loop_
_entity_poly.entity_id
_entity_poly.type
_entity_poly.pdbx_seq_one_letter_code
_entity_poly.pdbx_strand_id
1 'polypeptide(L)'
;MQQDSASYAGQGATILESIGTDLAGGYLRKVEDLVVADVFGDFLDMAEHLLAAGYFVPAAALVCAVLEDALRRLCSRNALMVANTDDLAALNNRLASKKIYSNIVRKQVDFWSAVRNAADHGRFPDVKSEDVHAMHQGVLAFLADRLG
;
A
#
# COMPACT_ATOMS: atom_id res chain seq x y z
N MET A 1 25.93 49.28 -0.22
CA MET A 1 26.08 48.50 -1.46
C MET A 1 26.39 47.03 -1.22
N GLN A 2 27.22 46.67 -0.27
CA GLN A 2 27.50 45.25 0.02
C GLN A 2 26.31 44.49 0.62
N GLN A 3 25.40 45.14 1.36
CA GLN A 3 24.23 44.49 1.94
C GLN A 3 23.16 44.10 0.89
N ASP A 4 23.02 44.89 -0.16
CA ASP A 4 22.00 44.63 -1.20
C ASP A 4 22.38 43.46 -2.10
N SER A 5 23.66 43.30 -2.45
CA SER A 5 24.10 42.17 -3.28
C SER A 5 24.02 40.82 -2.55
N ALA A 6 24.24 40.79 -1.23
CA ALA A 6 24.09 39.61 -0.41
C ALA A 6 22.61 39.20 -0.28
N SER A 7 21.69 40.17 -0.20
CA SER A 7 20.25 39.91 -0.16
C SER A 7 19.73 39.29 -1.46
N TYR A 8 20.14 39.81 -2.62
CA TYR A 8 19.75 39.25 -3.92
C TYR A 8 20.33 37.86 -4.17
N ALA A 9 21.57 37.62 -3.80
CA ALA A 9 22.18 36.29 -3.91
C ALA A 9 21.49 35.29 -3.01
N GLY A 10 21.05 35.66 -1.80
CA GLY A 10 20.29 34.80 -0.90
C GLY A 10 18.92 34.45 -1.43
N GLN A 11 18.19 35.36 -2.05
CA GLN A 11 16.89 35.12 -2.66
C GLN A 11 16.98 34.18 -3.87
N GLY A 12 17.96 34.34 -4.74
CA GLY A 12 18.20 33.48 -5.89
C GLY A 12 18.57 32.05 -5.47
N ALA A 13 19.44 31.91 -4.46
CA ALA A 13 19.81 30.61 -3.90
C ALA A 13 18.60 29.90 -3.27
N THR A 14 17.72 30.60 -2.54
CA THR A 14 16.52 30.04 -1.94
C THR A 14 15.53 29.51 -3.00
N ILE A 15 15.32 30.22 -4.09
CA ILE A 15 14.45 29.80 -5.19
C ILE A 15 15.01 28.54 -5.88
N LEU A 16 16.32 28.51 -6.17
CA LEU A 16 16.99 27.36 -6.80
C LEU A 16 16.98 26.13 -5.88
N GLU A 17 17.19 26.31 -4.59
CA GLU A 17 17.10 25.24 -3.58
C GLU A 17 15.68 24.69 -3.51
N SER A 18 14.64 25.53 -3.53
CA SER A 18 13.24 25.09 -3.53
C SER A 18 12.90 24.23 -4.76
N ILE A 19 13.30 24.65 -5.96
CA ILE A 19 13.10 23.89 -7.20
C ILE A 19 13.88 22.58 -7.14
N GLY A 20 15.13 22.59 -6.71
CA GLY A 20 15.95 21.39 -6.55
C GLY A 20 15.35 20.41 -5.53
N THR A 21 14.81 20.90 -4.43
CA THR A 21 14.13 20.10 -3.40
C THR A 21 12.86 19.47 -3.95
N ASP A 22 12.05 20.18 -4.74
CA ASP A 22 10.84 19.65 -5.35
C ASP A 22 11.16 18.55 -6.38
N LEU A 23 12.17 18.72 -7.22
CA LEU A 23 12.63 17.73 -8.18
C LEU A 23 13.21 16.48 -7.48
N ALA A 24 14.04 16.67 -6.47
CA ALA A 24 14.60 15.59 -5.66
C ALA A 24 13.48 14.83 -4.91
N GLY A 25 12.49 15.53 -4.34
CA GLY A 25 11.34 14.94 -3.69
C GLY A 25 10.49 14.08 -4.66
N GLY A 26 10.28 14.54 -5.90
CA GLY A 26 9.59 13.78 -6.94
C GLY A 26 10.36 12.54 -7.38
N TYR A 27 11.69 12.65 -7.54
CA TYR A 27 12.57 11.54 -7.84
C TYR A 27 12.60 10.49 -6.71
N LEU A 28 12.74 10.93 -5.47
CA LEU A 28 12.74 10.06 -4.30
C LEU A 28 11.43 9.28 -4.15
N ARG A 29 10.28 9.92 -4.40
CA ARG A 29 8.98 9.24 -4.41
C ARG A 29 8.91 8.15 -5.48
N LYS A 30 9.41 8.41 -6.69
CA LYS A 30 9.47 7.40 -7.76
C LYS A 30 10.35 6.22 -7.38
N VAL A 31 11.52 6.48 -6.79
CA VAL A 31 12.41 5.42 -6.30
C VAL A 31 11.74 4.64 -5.19
N GLU A 32 11.11 5.31 -4.24
CA GLU A 32 10.35 4.66 -3.16
C GLU A 32 9.23 3.78 -3.70
N ASP A 33 8.43 4.27 -4.65
CA ASP A 33 7.35 3.51 -5.26
C ASP A 33 7.87 2.26 -6.00
N LEU A 34 9.01 2.36 -6.69
CA LEU A 34 9.65 1.22 -7.36
C LEU A 34 10.14 0.18 -6.34
N VAL A 35 10.81 0.61 -5.27
CA VAL A 35 11.28 -0.31 -4.21
C VAL A 35 10.11 -1.01 -3.55
N VAL A 36 9.03 -0.30 -3.28
CA VAL A 36 7.81 -0.86 -2.70
C VAL A 36 7.17 -1.87 -3.63
N ALA A 37 7.10 -1.59 -4.93
CA ALA A 37 6.56 -2.52 -5.92
C ALA A 37 7.38 -3.81 -5.97
N ASP A 38 8.71 -3.72 -5.90
CA ASP A 38 9.60 -4.88 -5.85
C ASP A 38 9.38 -5.70 -4.56
N VAL A 39 9.30 -5.04 -3.41
CA VAL A 39 9.05 -5.71 -2.12
C VAL A 39 7.70 -6.40 -2.10
N PHE A 40 6.66 -5.75 -2.61
CA PHE A 40 5.33 -6.36 -2.72
C PHE A 40 5.35 -7.56 -3.66
N GLY A 41 6.04 -7.45 -4.81
CA GLY A 41 6.24 -8.54 -5.75
C GLY A 41 6.90 -9.74 -5.08
N ASP A 42 7.99 -9.53 -4.37
CA ASP A 42 8.73 -10.58 -3.67
C ASP A 42 7.85 -11.29 -2.63
N PHE A 43 7.07 -10.55 -1.84
CA PHE A 43 6.16 -11.15 -0.87
C PHE A 43 5.02 -11.92 -1.52
N LEU A 44 4.47 -11.42 -2.62
CA LEU A 44 3.41 -12.12 -3.35
C LEU A 44 3.92 -13.38 -4.06
N ASP A 45 5.13 -13.35 -4.59
CA ASP A 45 5.81 -14.53 -5.14
C ASP A 45 6.07 -15.58 -4.05
N MET A 46 6.50 -15.15 -2.88
CA MET A 46 6.67 -16.03 -1.72
C MET A 46 5.32 -16.65 -1.31
N ALA A 47 4.25 -15.87 -1.29
CA ALA A 47 2.92 -16.38 -1.00
C ALA A 47 2.47 -17.42 -2.04
N GLU A 48 2.76 -17.20 -3.30
CA GLU A 48 2.48 -18.17 -4.37
C GLU A 48 3.22 -19.49 -4.15
N HIS A 49 4.51 -19.44 -3.80
CA HIS A 49 5.30 -20.63 -3.46
C HIS A 49 4.72 -21.37 -2.25
N LEU A 50 4.30 -20.66 -1.22
CA LEU A 50 3.66 -21.25 -0.05
C LEU A 50 2.32 -21.91 -0.41
N LEU A 51 1.52 -21.28 -1.25
CA LEU A 51 0.27 -21.86 -1.76
C LEU A 51 0.52 -23.14 -2.54
N ALA A 52 1.50 -23.16 -3.44
CA ALA A 52 1.88 -24.34 -4.21
C ALA A 52 2.34 -25.49 -3.32
N ALA A 53 2.97 -25.18 -2.19
CA ALA A 53 3.42 -26.17 -1.20
C ALA A 53 2.32 -26.59 -0.21
N GLY A 54 1.13 -26.00 -0.28
CA GLY A 54 0.00 -26.32 0.60
C GLY A 54 -0.03 -25.50 1.91
N TYR A 55 0.84 -24.53 2.06
CA TYR A 55 0.89 -23.65 3.24
C TYR A 55 0.04 -22.39 3.05
N PHE A 56 -1.28 -22.57 2.96
CA PHE A 56 -2.19 -21.48 2.63
C PHE A 56 -2.41 -20.47 3.77
N VAL A 57 -2.27 -20.84 5.05
CA VAL A 57 -2.40 -19.91 6.18
C VAL A 57 -1.26 -18.87 6.18
N PRO A 58 0.02 -19.27 6.16
CA PRO A 58 1.10 -18.27 6.05
C PRO A 58 1.07 -17.50 4.73
N ALA A 59 0.60 -18.10 3.64
CA ALA A 59 0.38 -17.38 2.39
C ALA A 59 -0.66 -16.26 2.56
N ALA A 60 -1.79 -16.55 3.21
CA ALA A 60 -2.81 -15.56 3.53
C ALA A 60 -2.24 -14.40 4.35
N ALA A 61 -1.42 -14.70 5.35
CA ALA A 61 -0.79 -13.67 6.18
C ALA A 61 0.10 -12.73 5.36
N LEU A 62 0.91 -13.26 4.43
CA LEU A 62 1.76 -12.45 3.55
C LEU A 62 0.95 -11.57 2.61
N VAL A 63 -0.07 -12.13 1.97
CA VAL A 63 -0.94 -11.37 1.05
C VAL A 63 -1.65 -10.24 1.78
N CYS A 64 -2.14 -10.50 3.00
CA CYS A 64 -2.80 -9.48 3.81
C CYS A 64 -1.85 -8.38 4.29
N ALA A 65 -0.62 -8.71 4.62
CA ALA A 65 0.39 -7.71 5.00
C ALA A 65 0.66 -6.75 3.83
N VAL A 66 0.78 -7.27 2.62
CA VAL A 66 0.93 -6.46 1.41
C VAL A 66 -0.30 -5.59 1.17
N LEU A 67 -1.49 -6.16 1.29
CA LEU A 67 -2.74 -5.43 1.10
C LEU A 67 -2.89 -4.29 2.12
N GLU A 68 -2.61 -4.55 3.38
CA GLU A 68 -2.70 -3.52 4.43
C GLU A 68 -1.77 -2.34 4.16
N ASP A 69 -0.52 -2.61 3.81
CA ASP A 69 0.43 -1.55 3.46
C ASP A 69 -0.01 -0.79 2.20
N ALA A 70 -0.54 -1.50 1.21
CA ALA A 70 -1.10 -0.89 0.00
C ALA A 70 -2.27 0.07 0.31
N LEU A 71 -3.19 -0.33 1.19
CA LEU A 71 -4.31 0.53 1.60
C LEU A 71 -3.81 1.76 2.38
N ARG A 72 -2.81 1.61 3.24
CA ARG A 72 -2.18 2.76 3.92
C ARG A 72 -1.56 3.75 2.93
N ARG A 73 -0.89 3.25 1.91
CA ARG A 73 -0.31 4.08 0.84
C ARG A 73 -1.39 4.80 0.03
N LEU A 74 -2.49 4.11 -0.30
CA LEU A 74 -3.63 4.74 -0.96
C LEU A 74 -4.24 5.86 -0.11
N CYS A 75 -4.39 5.66 1.19
CA CYS A 75 -4.83 6.71 2.10
C CYS A 75 -3.89 7.90 2.07
N SER A 76 -2.59 7.67 2.18
CA SER A 76 -1.57 8.71 2.14
C SER A 76 -1.58 9.49 0.83
N ARG A 77 -1.68 8.81 -0.31
CA ARG A 77 -1.76 9.43 -1.64
C ARG A 77 -3.01 10.32 -1.82
N ASN A 78 -4.06 10.02 -1.07
CA ASN A 78 -5.32 10.79 -1.10
C ASN A 78 -5.47 11.74 0.09
N ALA A 79 -4.39 12.04 0.80
CA ALA A 79 -4.35 12.93 1.96
C ALA A 79 -5.34 12.53 3.07
N LEU A 80 -5.60 11.24 3.24
CA LEU A 80 -6.43 10.71 4.30
C LEU A 80 -5.59 10.39 5.53
N MET A 81 -6.08 10.82 6.70
CA MET A 81 -5.44 10.54 7.98
C MET A 81 -5.56 9.06 8.32
N VAL A 82 -4.44 8.47 8.74
CA VAL A 82 -4.35 7.06 9.14
C VAL A 82 -3.68 6.97 10.50
N ALA A 83 -4.31 6.30 11.45
CA ALA A 83 -3.70 5.96 12.74
C ALA A 83 -2.91 4.64 12.61
N ASN A 84 -1.86 4.49 13.41
CA ASN A 84 -1.08 3.25 13.44
C ASN A 84 -1.92 2.04 13.89
N THR A 85 -2.98 2.30 14.65
CA THR A 85 -3.93 1.29 15.14
C THR A 85 -5.03 0.94 14.14
N ASP A 86 -5.15 1.66 13.02
CA ASP A 86 -6.14 1.35 11.99
C ASP A 86 -5.83 0.00 11.36
N ASP A 87 -6.77 -0.90 11.42
CA ASP A 87 -6.69 -2.21 10.77
C ASP A 87 -7.17 -2.17 9.31
N LEU A 88 -7.10 -3.29 8.64
CA LEU A 88 -7.51 -3.43 7.24
C LEU A 88 -8.96 -2.99 7.02
N ALA A 89 -9.87 -3.33 7.93
CA ALA A 89 -11.27 -2.96 7.83
C ALA A 89 -11.48 -1.44 7.98
N ALA A 90 -10.76 -0.79 8.89
CA ALA A 90 -10.82 0.66 9.09
C ALA A 90 -10.29 1.40 7.85
N LEU A 91 -9.18 0.95 7.28
CA LEU A 91 -8.61 1.51 6.06
C LEU A 91 -9.57 1.37 4.87
N ASN A 92 -10.15 0.17 4.71
CA ASN A 92 -11.12 -0.12 3.66
C ASN A 92 -12.35 0.78 3.74
N ASN A 93 -12.93 0.91 4.92
CA ASN A 93 -14.09 1.79 5.15
C ASN A 93 -13.76 3.25 4.84
N ARG A 94 -12.60 3.72 5.21
CA ARG A 94 -12.17 5.10 4.96
C ARG A 94 -12.03 5.38 3.47
N LEU A 95 -11.36 4.50 2.73
CA LEU A 95 -11.16 4.63 1.30
C LEU A 95 -12.50 4.57 0.53
N ALA A 96 -13.38 3.66 0.89
CA ALA A 96 -14.69 3.53 0.27
C ALA A 96 -15.60 4.73 0.58
N SER A 97 -15.59 5.23 1.83
CA SER A 97 -16.38 6.40 2.22
C SER A 97 -15.96 7.67 1.49
N LYS A 98 -14.70 7.78 1.13
CA LYS A 98 -14.15 8.88 0.32
C LYS A 98 -14.25 8.62 -1.19
N LYS A 99 -14.89 7.54 -1.59
CA LYS A 99 -15.09 7.14 -3.00
C LYS A 99 -13.80 6.97 -3.79
N ILE A 100 -12.71 6.59 -3.13
CA ILE A 100 -11.45 6.26 -3.78
C ILE A 100 -11.62 5.02 -4.64
N TYR A 101 -12.46 4.10 -4.21
CA TYR A 101 -12.92 2.97 -5.01
C TYR A 101 -14.38 2.62 -4.71
N SER A 102 -14.95 1.79 -5.56
CA SER A 102 -16.36 1.43 -5.53
C SER A 102 -16.74 0.54 -4.34
N ASN A 103 -18.02 0.45 -4.07
CA ASN A 103 -18.55 -0.46 -3.05
C ASN A 103 -18.32 -1.95 -3.40
N ILE A 104 -18.16 -2.26 -4.69
CA ILE A 104 -17.80 -3.61 -5.13
C ILE A 104 -16.38 -3.95 -4.65
N VAL A 105 -15.44 -3.05 -4.86
CA VAL A 105 -14.06 -3.21 -4.37
C VAL A 105 -14.02 -3.26 -2.84
N ARG A 106 -14.80 -2.44 -2.17
CA ARG A 106 -14.92 -2.49 -0.70
C ARG A 106 -15.33 -3.89 -0.22
N LYS A 107 -16.35 -4.48 -0.82
CA LYS A 107 -16.81 -5.84 -0.45
C LYS A 107 -15.75 -6.89 -0.71
N GLN A 108 -14.99 -6.72 -1.76
CA GLN A 108 -13.87 -7.62 -2.10
C GLN A 108 -12.77 -7.55 -1.02
N VAL A 109 -12.40 -6.36 -0.60
CA VAL A 109 -11.43 -6.15 0.49
C VAL A 109 -11.98 -6.67 1.83
N ASP A 110 -13.27 -6.50 2.09
CA ASP A 110 -13.92 -7.07 3.29
C ASP A 110 -13.81 -8.61 3.32
N PHE A 111 -13.99 -9.27 2.17
CA PHE A 111 -13.80 -10.71 2.05
C PHE A 111 -12.36 -11.11 2.38
N TRP A 112 -11.38 -10.43 1.83
CA TRP A 112 -9.97 -10.70 2.11
C TRP A 112 -9.62 -10.46 3.59
N SER A 113 -10.19 -9.43 4.19
CA SER A 113 -10.07 -9.17 5.62
C SER A 113 -10.65 -10.32 6.47
N ALA A 114 -11.76 -10.89 6.05
CA ALA A 114 -12.36 -12.03 6.73
C ALA A 114 -11.46 -13.28 6.66
N VAL A 115 -10.83 -13.55 5.53
CA VAL A 115 -9.86 -14.65 5.38
C VAL A 115 -8.68 -14.45 6.32
N ARG A 116 -8.11 -13.24 6.39
CA ARG A 116 -7.05 -12.90 7.34
C ARG A 116 -7.48 -13.16 8.78
N ASN A 117 -8.63 -12.63 9.17
CA ASN A 117 -9.11 -12.75 10.54
C ASN A 117 -9.30 -14.23 10.95
N ALA A 118 -9.78 -15.07 10.05
CA ALA A 118 -9.89 -16.51 10.31
C ALA A 118 -8.52 -17.15 10.50
N ALA A 119 -7.52 -16.77 9.72
CA ALA A 119 -6.15 -17.25 9.85
C ALA A 119 -5.49 -16.78 11.16
N ASP A 120 -5.61 -15.50 11.50
CA ASP A 120 -4.99 -14.90 12.69
C ASP A 120 -5.59 -15.44 14.00
N HIS A 121 -6.88 -15.78 14.01
CA HIS A 121 -7.56 -16.32 15.18
C HIS A 121 -7.51 -17.85 15.29
N GLY A 122 -6.68 -18.51 14.48
CA GLY A 122 -6.52 -19.96 14.52
C GLY A 122 -7.73 -20.75 14.03
N ARG A 123 -8.68 -20.11 13.36
CA ARG A 123 -9.85 -20.77 12.74
C ARG A 123 -9.45 -21.36 11.39
N PHE A 124 -8.43 -22.18 11.39
CA PHE A 124 -7.86 -22.77 10.18
C PHE A 124 -8.85 -23.58 9.34
N PRO A 125 -9.85 -24.27 9.90
CA PRO A 125 -10.88 -24.95 9.09
C PRO A 125 -11.72 -23.99 8.25
N ASP A 126 -11.81 -22.70 8.63
CA ASP A 126 -12.55 -21.68 7.89
C ASP A 126 -11.72 -21.06 6.76
N VAL A 127 -10.41 -21.32 6.74
CA VAL A 127 -9.49 -20.80 5.71
C VAL A 127 -9.35 -21.86 4.62
N LYS A 128 -9.99 -21.62 3.49
CA LYS A 128 -9.93 -22.53 2.34
C LYS A 128 -8.80 -22.12 1.40
N SER A 129 -8.10 -23.12 0.87
CA SER A 129 -7.03 -22.90 -0.12
C SER A 129 -7.51 -22.07 -1.32
N GLU A 130 -8.71 -22.35 -1.82
CA GLU A 130 -9.32 -21.65 -2.95
C GLU A 130 -9.53 -20.16 -2.65
N ASP A 131 -9.96 -19.83 -1.42
CA ASP A 131 -10.17 -18.44 -0.99
C ASP A 131 -8.83 -17.68 -0.93
N VAL A 132 -7.77 -18.33 -0.48
CA VAL A 132 -6.43 -17.72 -0.44
C VAL A 132 -5.85 -17.54 -1.84
N HIS A 133 -6.05 -18.52 -2.74
CA HIS A 133 -5.68 -18.36 -4.15
C HIS A 133 -6.43 -17.20 -4.81
N ALA A 134 -7.73 -17.10 -4.59
CA ALA A 134 -8.56 -16.01 -5.11
C ALA A 134 -8.11 -14.66 -4.55
N MET A 135 -7.79 -14.60 -3.26
CA MET A 135 -7.27 -13.40 -2.61
C MET A 135 -5.92 -12.98 -3.20
N HIS A 136 -4.99 -13.91 -3.39
CA HIS A 136 -3.69 -13.65 -4.01
C HIS A 136 -3.84 -13.04 -5.40
N GLN A 137 -4.64 -13.64 -6.26
CA GLN A 137 -4.92 -13.13 -7.60
C GLN A 137 -5.61 -11.75 -7.56
N GLY A 138 -6.58 -11.61 -6.67
CA GLY A 138 -7.31 -10.35 -6.50
C GLY A 138 -6.44 -9.21 -6.00
N VAL A 139 -5.55 -9.48 -5.06
CA VAL A 139 -4.62 -8.47 -4.53
C VAL A 139 -3.59 -8.07 -5.59
N LEU A 140 -3.06 -9.02 -6.36
CA LEU A 140 -2.19 -8.72 -7.51
C LEU A 140 -2.86 -7.74 -8.48
N ALA A 141 -4.09 -8.04 -8.89
CA ALA A 141 -4.85 -7.19 -9.80
C ALA A 141 -5.15 -5.80 -9.17
N PHE A 142 -5.49 -5.79 -7.90
CA PHE A 142 -5.75 -4.54 -7.15
C PHE A 142 -4.52 -3.64 -7.11
N LEU A 143 -3.34 -4.19 -6.84
CA LEU A 143 -2.09 -3.43 -6.80
C LEU A 143 -1.73 -2.87 -8.17
N ALA A 144 -1.85 -3.67 -9.23
CA ALA A 144 -1.58 -3.24 -10.59
C ALA A 144 -2.50 -2.08 -11.01
N ASP A 145 -3.77 -2.16 -10.64
CA ASP A 145 -4.78 -1.15 -10.99
C ASP A 145 -4.66 0.15 -10.15
N ARG A 146 -4.27 0.04 -8.88
CA ARG A 146 -4.34 1.16 -7.92
C ARG A 146 -3.00 1.78 -7.57
N LEU A 147 -1.91 1.04 -7.64
CA LEU A 147 -0.57 1.49 -7.27
C LEU A 147 0.44 1.44 -8.42
N GLY A 148 0.04 0.83 -9.52
CA GLY A 148 0.86 0.75 -10.73
C GLY A 148 1.01 2.08 -11.48
#